data_febb19d0bb191ca23a4825ca0b475ff6
#
_entry.id   febb19d0bb191ca23a4825ca0b475ff6
#
_cell.length_a   1.000
_cell.length_b   1.000
_cell.length_c   1.000
_cell.angle_alpha   90.00
_cell.angle_beta   90.00
_cell.angle_gamma   90.00
#
_symmetry.space_group_name_H-M   'P 1'
#
loop_
_entity.id
_entity.type
_entity.pdbx_description
1 polymer ?
#
loop_
_entity_poly.entity_id
_entity_poly.type
_entity_poly.pdbx_seq_one_letter_code
_entity_poly.pdbx_strand_id
1 'polypeptide(L)'
;HLRTLHIAGESGRRKTALANALAQALEYPRIVYHDFAQPEPPAAPIIITTHDDGTTGDGPQELPPTAFERALTEACAFSEGERVVLVVDQLQLADFHDQTRLFQFIQTHLWSTSAGSVKANAKQLLLVLISEDVLYHPLAHVSYRIWADASGGRFDYRPEEFGFGLDAREMFAAFAALFDALGSVPTSSEFRKLLIDALANARTEEHLRHCIFGWMEQVDRAHLFSPALTPLVHEAVMAVNRYHGMDHIEIG
;
A
#
# COMPACT_ATOMS: atom_id res chain seq x y z
N HIS A 1 14.22 21.43 -7.89
CA HIS A 1 13.99 19.96 -7.85
C HIS A 1 12.49 19.69 -7.83
N LEU A 2 12.10 18.56 -8.40
CA LEU A 2 10.74 18.03 -8.28
C LEU A 2 10.42 17.74 -6.81
N ARG A 3 9.21 18.08 -6.35
CA ARG A 3 8.78 17.75 -5.00
C ARG A 3 8.66 16.23 -4.87
N THR A 4 9.52 15.64 -4.05
CA THR A 4 9.62 14.19 -3.90
C THR A 4 9.55 13.82 -2.43
N LEU A 5 8.57 12.98 -2.09
CA LEU A 5 8.39 12.38 -0.78
C LEU A 5 8.76 10.90 -0.86
N HIS A 6 9.57 10.42 0.08
CA HIS A 6 9.89 9.00 0.22
C HIS A 6 9.29 8.46 1.52
N ILE A 7 8.32 7.57 1.41
CA ILE A 7 7.72 6.85 2.53
C ILE A 7 8.42 5.50 2.64
N ALA A 8 9.35 5.40 3.58
CA ALA A 8 10.12 4.19 3.85
C ALA A 8 9.58 3.49 5.10
N GLY A 9 9.75 2.18 5.20
CA GLY A 9 9.37 1.39 6.37
C GLY A 9 9.11 -0.06 6.01
N GLU A 10 8.95 -0.89 7.02
CA GLU A 10 8.68 -2.32 6.84
C GLU A 10 7.36 -2.59 6.10
N SER A 11 7.18 -3.82 5.63
CA SER A 11 5.98 -4.28 4.93
C SER A 11 4.70 -4.07 5.75
N GLY A 12 3.56 -3.90 5.08
CA GLY A 12 2.25 -3.82 5.73
C GLY A 12 1.96 -2.52 6.50
N ARG A 13 2.79 -1.47 6.39
CA ARG A 13 2.70 -0.24 7.22
C ARG A 13 1.83 0.86 6.63
N ARG A 14 0.81 0.52 5.85
CA ARG A 14 -0.15 1.50 5.28
C ARG A 14 0.53 2.62 4.47
N LYS A 15 1.74 2.39 3.94
CA LYS A 15 2.48 3.41 3.18
C LYS A 15 1.68 3.94 2.00
N THR A 16 1.07 3.03 1.25
CA THR A 16 0.20 3.38 0.12
C THR A 16 -1.07 4.11 0.57
N ALA A 17 -1.67 3.70 1.70
CA ALA A 17 -2.82 4.40 2.27
C ALA A 17 -2.44 5.82 2.74
N LEU A 18 -1.25 5.99 3.34
CA LEU A 18 -0.72 7.31 3.71
C LEU A 18 -0.51 8.20 2.48
N ALA A 19 0.06 7.65 1.40
CA ALA A 19 0.25 8.39 0.15
C ALA A 19 -1.08 8.89 -0.43
N ASN A 20 -2.11 8.02 -0.45
CA ASN A 20 -3.45 8.36 -0.92
C ASN A 20 -4.14 9.40 -0.02
N ALA A 21 -4.07 9.22 1.31
CA ALA A 21 -4.64 10.16 2.26
C ALA A 21 -3.96 11.54 2.17
N LEU A 22 -2.64 11.57 1.98
CA LEU A 22 -1.90 12.81 1.77
C LEU A 22 -2.32 13.51 0.47
N ALA A 23 -2.49 12.75 -0.63
CA ALA A 23 -2.96 13.30 -1.90
C ALA A 23 -4.34 13.93 -1.76
N GLN A 24 -5.27 13.26 -1.06
CA GLN A 24 -6.61 13.78 -0.77
C GLN A 24 -6.57 15.02 0.13
N ALA A 25 -5.81 14.97 1.24
CA ALA A 25 -5.69 16.09 2.18
C ALA A 25 -5.07 17.34 1.53
N LEU A 26 -4.20 17.15 0.55
CA LEU A 26 -3.59 18.23 -0.23
C LEU A 26 -4.43 18.63 -1.45
N GLU A 27 -5.63 18.04 -1.61
CA GLU A 27 -6.54 18.33 -2.71
C GLU A 27 -5.93 18.14 -4.11
N TYR A 28 -5.18 17.04 -4.30
CA TYR A 28 -4.71 16.67 -5.64
C TYR A 28 -5.82 15.93 -6.38
N PRO A 29 -6.33 16.48 -7.50
CA PRO A 29 -7.47 15.90 -8.22
C PRO A 29 -7.12 14.60 -8.92
N ARG A 30 -5.82 14.34 -9.17
CA ARG A 30 -5.36 13.16 -9.90
C ARG A 30 -4.25 12.43 -9.16
N ILE A 31 -4.40 11.11 -9.11
CA ILE A 31 -3.38 10.18 -8.61
C ILE A 31 -3.07 9.20 -9.72
N VAL A 32 -1.81 9.15 -10.13
CA VAL A 32 -1.26 8.11 -11.01
C VAL A 32 -0.49 7.13 -10.12
N TYR A 33 -0.65 5.85 -10.37
CA TYR A 33 -0.08 4.80 -9.53
C TYR A 33 0.69 3.78 -10.35
N HIS A 34 1.88 3.43 -9.89
CA HIS A 34 2.67 2.31 -10.40
C HIS A 34 3.21 1.47 -9.25
N ASP A 35 3.15 0.15 -9.41
CA ASP A 35 3.59 -0.83 -8.42
C ASP A 35 4.54 -1.83 -9.08
N PHE A 36 5.80 -1.83 -8.67
CA PHE A 36 6.82 -2.73 -9.19
C PHE A 36 6.60 -4.21 -8.79
N ALA A 37 5.73 -4.49 -7.82
CA ALA A 37 5.35 -5.86 -7.49
C ALA A 37 4.35 -6.47 -8.48
N GLN A 38 3.68 -5.65 -9.29
CA GLN A 38 2.74 -6.15 -10.28
C GLN A 38 3.49 -6.58 -11.55
N PRO A 39 3.13 -7.75 -12.10
CA PRO A 39 3.72 -8.20 -13.35
C PRO A 39 3.38 -7.22 -14.49
N GLU A 40 4.35 -6.97 -15.36
CA GLU A 40 4.09 -6.22 -16.59
C GLU A 40 2.92 -6.83 -17.36
N PRO A 41 1.94 -6.03 -17.77
CA PRO A 41 0.87 -6.54 -18.63
C PRO A 41 1.50 -7.08 -19.93
N PRO A 42 0.97 -8.18 -20.47
CA PRO A 42 1.51 -8.73 -21.71
C PRO A 42 1.52 -7.65 -22.80
N ALA A 43 2.64 -7.52 -23.50
CA ALA A 43 2.76 -6.56 -24.60
C ALA A 43 1.62 -6.82 -25.60
N ALA A 44 0.92 -5.78 -26.01
CA ALA A 44 -0.11 -5.90 -27.02
C ALA A 44 0.52 -6.54 -28.29
N PRO A 45 -0.15 -7.50 -28.93
CA PRO A 45 0.38 -8.14 -30.12
C PRO A 45 0.65 -7.06 -31.17
N ILE A 46 1.88 -7.01 -31.66
CA ILE A 46 2.27 -6.08 -32.73
C ILE A 46 1.59 -6.60 -33.99
N ILE A 47 0.56 -5.91 -34.46
CA ILE A 47 -0.07 -6.18 -35.75
C ILE A 47 0.89 -5.62 -36.80
N ILE A 48 1.71 -6.49 -37.39
CA ILE A 48 2.53 -6.14 -38.53
C ILE A 48 1.56 -6.05 -39.72
N THR A 49 1.15 -4.82 -40.05
CA THR A 49 0.51 -4.58 -41.35
C THR A 49 1.59 -4.65 -42.42
N THR A 50 1.67 -5.79 -43.07
CA THR A 50 2.46 -5.92 -44.31
C THR A 50 1.78 -5.08 -45.39
N HIS A 51 2.38 -3.94 -45.72
CA HIS A 51 2.06 -3.27 -46.96
C HIS A 51 2.51 -4.15 -48.15
N ASP A 52 1.67 -4.25 -49.17
CA ASP A 52 1.76 -5.21 -50.31
C ASP A 52 2.91 -4.93 -51.27
N ASP A 53 3.88 -4.09 -50.95
CA ASP A 53 5.01 -3.69 -51.82
C ASP A 53 6.35 -4.38 -51.47
N GLY A 54 6.32 -5.46 -50.69
CA GLY A 54 7.48 -6.38 -50.62
C GLY A 54 8.77 -5.80 -49.95
N THR A 55 8.74 -4.62 -49.41
CA THR A 55 9.83 -4.06 -48.60
C THR A 55 9.58 -4.39 -47.13
N THR A 56 10.22 -5.45 -46.65
CA THR A 56 10.41 -5.69 -45.23
C THR A 56 11.24 -4.56 -44.68
N GLY A 57 10.59 -3.57 -44.06
CA GLY A 57 11.26 -2.53 -43.30
C GLY A 57 11.89 -3.16 -42.08
N ASP A 58 13.16 -3.51 -42.19
CA ASP A 58 14.01 -3.97 -41.07
C ASP A 58 14.42 -2.75 -40.23
N GLY A 59 13.41 -1.97 -39.80
CA GLY A 59 13.60 -0.94 -38.81
C GLY A 59 13.68 -1.56 -37.42
N PRO A 60 14.48 -1.02 -36.50
CA PRO A 60 14.55 -1.51 -35.13
C PRO A 60 13.12 -1.46 -34.55
N GLN A 61 12.60 -2.62 -34.23
CA GLN A 61 11.27 -2.77 -33.64
C GLN A 61 11.29 -2.13 -32.26
N GLU A 62 10.70 -0.96 -32.13
CA GLU A 62 10.62 -0.27 -30.83
C GLU A 62 9.78 -1.12 -29.88
N LEU A 63 10.38 -1.47 -28.75
CA LEU A 63 9.66 -2.16 -27.68
C LEU A 63 8.57 -1.23 -27.13
N PRO A 64 7.38 -1.75 -26.86
CA PRO A 64 6.33 -0.95 -26.25
C PRO A 64 6.80 -0.41 -24.89
N PRO A 65 6.39 0.82 -24.51
CA PRO A 65 6.81 1.41 -23.23
C PRO A 65 6.33 0.53 -22.07
N THR A 66 7.17 0.39 -21.03
CA THR A 66 6.84 -0.36 -19.82
C THR A 66 5.69 0.29 -19.06
N ALA A 67 5.06 -0.42 -18.11
CA ALA A 67 4.03 0.16 -17.25
C ALA A 67 4.56 1.35 -16.46
N PHE A 68 5.80 1.30 -16.00
CA PHE A 68 6.49 2.38 -15.32
C PHE A 68 6.68 3.61 -16.24
N GLU A 69 7.14 3.41 -17.46
CA GLU A 69 7.29 4.49 -18.45
C GLU A 69 5.96 5.15 -18.81
N ARG A 70 4.90 4.35 -18.93
CA ARG A 70 3.54 4.87 -19.17
C ARG A 70 3.07 5.73 -17.99
N ALA A 71 3.22 5.26 -16.76
CA ALA A 71 2.79 5.99 -15.56
C ALA A 71 3.53 7.35 -15.43
N LEU A 72 4.84 7.37 -15.67
CA LEU A 72 5.62 8.62 -15.67
C LEU A 72 5.22 9.57 -16.79
N THR A 73 5.03 9.05 -18.00
CA THR A 73 4.57 9.85 -19.15
C THR A 73 3.19 10.45 -18.90
N GLU A 74 2.28 9.66 -18.36
CA GLU A 74 0.92 10.08 -17.99
C GLU A 74 0.95 11.17 -16.90
N ALA A 75 1.72 10.96 -15.83
CA ALA A 75 1.87 11.95 -14.76
C ALA A 75 2.47 13.25 -15.25
N CYS A 76 3.47 13.22 -16.14
CA CYS A 76 4.03 14.40 -16.78
C CYS A 76 2.97 15.15 -17.60
N ALA A 77 2.23 14.44 -18.45
CA ALA A 77 1.20 15.03 -19.30
C ALA A 77 0.10 15.72 -18.48
N PHE A 78 -0.43 15.05 -17.46
CA PHE A 78 -1.44 15.66 -16.58
C PHE A 78 -0.90 16.85 -15.79
N SER A 79 0.38 16.82 -15.41
CA SER A 79 1.00 17.92 -14.64
C SER A 79 1.05 19.25 -15.39
N GLU A 80 0.81 19.26 -16.69
CA GLU A 80 0.72 20.49 -17.47
C GLU A 80 -0.57 21.27 -17.19
N GLY A 81 -1.67 20.58 -16.92
CA GLY A 81 -2.98 21.17 -16.73
C GLY A 81 -3.51 21.18 -15.31
N GLU A 82 -3.13 20.23 -14.49
CA GLU A 82 -3.68 20.03 -13.14
C GLU A 82 -2.63 19.50 -12.14
N ARG A 83 -2.99 19.54 -10.85
CA ARG A 83 -2.13 18.98 -9.79
C ARG A 83 -2.22 17.45 -9.80
N VAL A 84 -1.08 16.79 -9.86
CA VAL A 84 -0.97 15.33 -9.95
C VAL A 84 -0.06 14.79 -8.87
N VAL A 85 -0.44 13.68 -8.26
CA VAL A 85 0.47 12.84 -7.47
C VAL A 85 0.81 11.60 -8.29
N LEU A 86 2.10 11.33 -8.47
CA LEU A 86 2.57 10.03 -8.95
C LEU A 86 3.07 9.22 -7.76
N VAL A 87 2.41 8.12 -7.47
CA VAL A 87 2.82 7.14 -6.45
C VAL A 87 3.57 6.00 -7.14
N VAL A 88 4.81 5.80 -6.73
CA VAL A 88 5.67 4.69 -7.18
C VAL A 88 5.87 3.75 -5.99
N ASP A 89 5.19 2.63 -6.01
CA ASP A 89 5.17 1.65 -4.91
C ASP A 89 6.15 0.49 -5.16
N GLN A 90 6.62 -0.14 -4.09
CA GLN A 90 7.57 -1.25 -4.10
C GLN A 90 8.87 -0.93 -4.88
N LEU A 91 9.35 0.30 -4.74
CA LEU A 91 10.49 0.82 -5.52
C LEU A 91 11.79 0.03 -5.31
N GLN A 92 11.93 -0.71 -4.21
CA GLN A 92 13.06 -1.63 -4.00
C GLN A 92 13.09 -2.79 -5.01
N LEU A 93 11.96 -3.11 -5.66
CA LEU A 93 11.88 -4.14 -6.71
C LEU A 93 12.25 -3.60 -8.09
N ALA A 94 12.34 -2.27 -8.24
CA ALA A 94 12.82 -1.65 -9.46
C ALA A 94 14.30 -1.99 -9.70
N ASP A 95 14.66 -2.22 -10.93
CA ASP A 95 16.07 -2.41 -11.28
C ASP A 95 16.90 -1.12 -11.07
N PHE A 96 18.20 -1.26 -11.07
CA PHE A 96 19.11 -0.14 -10.87
C PHE A 96 19.00 0.92 -11.99
N HIS A 97 18.67 0.49 -13.20
CA HIS A 97 18.49 1.37 -14.35
C HIS A 97 17.28 2.30 -14.13
N ASP A 98 16.14 1.75 -13.73
CA ASP A 98 14.92 2.53 -13.47
C ASP A 98 15.08 3.47 -12.28
N GLN A 99 15.76 3.04 -11.21
CA GLN A 99 16.07 3.93 -10.09
C GLN A 99 16.98 5.09 -10.51
N THR A 100 17.95 4.84 -11.40
CA THR A 100 18.86 5.88 -11.92
C THR A 100 18.10 6.85 -12.84
N ARG A 101 17.24 6.35 -13.71
CA ARG A 101 16.39 7.18 -14.59
C ARG A 101 15.44 8.05 -13.75
N LEU A 102 14.86 7.49 -12.70
CA LEU A 102 13.99 8.23 -11.79
C LEU A 102 14.74 9.36 -11.08
N PHE A 103 15.98 9.10 -10.64
CA PHE A 103 16.84 10.14 -10.07
C PHE A 103 17.11 11.27 -11.07
N GLN A 104 17.48 10.94 -12.32
CA GLN A 104 17.69 11.93 -13.38
C GLN A 104 16.40 12.74 -13.67
N PHE A 105 15.26 12.06 -13.71
CA PHE A 105 13.97 12.72 -13.86
C PHE A 105 13.67 13.73 -12.75
N ILE A 106 13.92 13.39 -11.49
CA ILE A 106 13.74 14.30 -10.35
C ILE A 106 14.60 15.56 -10.48
N GLN A 107 15.82 15.42 -11.01
CA GLN A 107 16.73 16.55 -11.19
C GLN A 107 16.39 17.42 -12.40
N THR A 108 16.09 16.79 -13.53
CA THR A 108 15.93 17.47 -14.82
C THR A 108 14.48 17.83 -15.12
N HIS A 109 13.53 17.18 -14.48
CA HIS A 109 12.09 17.20 -14.76
C HIS A 109 11.74 16.68 -16.17
N LEU A 110 12.68 16.00 -16.83
CA LEU A 110 12.54 15.48 -18.18
C LEU A 110 12.52 13.95 -18.12
N TRP A 111 11.45 13.35 -18.61
CA TRP A 111 11.33 11.91 -18.78
C TRP A 111 11.49 11.54 -20.24
N SER A 112 12.47 10.72 -20.54
CA SER A 112 12.80 10.29 -21.91
C SER A 112 12.52 8.81 -22.09
N THR A 113 11.83 8.49 -23.17
CA THR A 113 11.55 7.14 -23.65
C THR A 113 12.01 6.99 -25.10
N SER A 114 11.95 5.81 -25.70
CA SER A 114 12.22 5.60 -27.11
C SER A 114 11.31 6.45 -28.02
N ALA A 115 10.08 6.68 -27.60
CA ALA A 115 9.07 7.45 -28.35
C ALA A 115 9.26 8.98 -28.24
N GLY A 116 10.13 9.46 -27.35
CA GLY A 116 10.36 10.90 -27.15
C GLY A 116 10.57 11.29 -25.70
N SER A 117 10.54 12.61 -25.45
CA SER A 117 10.73 13.16 -24.11
C SER A 117 9.55 14.02 -23.69
N VAL A 118 9.11 13.86 -22.43
CA VAL A 118 8.07 14.68 -21.82
C VAL A 118 8.62 15.41 -20.60
N LYS A 119 8.14 16.63 -20.36
CA LYS A 119 8.60 17.45 -19.24
C LYS A 119 7.51 17.52 -18.17
N ALA A 120 7.89 17.32 -16.91
CA ALA A 120 7.00 17.49 -15.78
C ALA A 120 6.91 18.96 -15.35
N ASN A 121 5.71 19.40 -15.00
CA ASN A 121 5.54 20.68 -14.32
C ASN A 121 5.83 20.51 -12.83
N ALA A 122 7.01 20.95 -12.39
CA ALA A 122 7.49 20.79 -11.01
C ALA A 122 6.59 21.49 -9.95
N LYS A 123 5.70 22.40 -10.36
CA LYS A 123 4.74 23.04 -9.44
C LYS A 123 3.47 22.22 -9.26
N GLN A 124 3.15 21.38 -10.22
CA GLN A 124 1.90 20.62 -10.27
C GLN A 124 2.13 19.12 -9.92
N LEU A 125 3.32 18.57 -10.15
CA LEU A 125 3.64 17.18 -9.87
C LEU A 125 4.25 17.00 -8.47
N LEU A 126 3.65 16.12 -7.67
CA LEU A 126 4.23 15.55 -6.46
C LEU A 126 4.58 14.09 -6.73
N LEU A 127 5.82 13.72 -6.49
CA LEU A 127 6.27 12.34 -6.58
C LEU A 127 6.32 11.72 -5.19
N VAL A 128 5.64 10.58 -5.00
CA VAL A 128 5.66 9.80 -3.77
C VAL A 128 6.30 8.45 -4.05
N LEU A 129 7.44 8.21 -3.44
CA LEU A 129 8.20 6.96 -3.53
C LEU A 129 7.89 6.12 -2.30
N ILE A 130 7.57 4.85 -2.48
CA ILE A 130 7.32 3.91 -1.39
C ILE A 130 8.30 2.76 -1.49
N SER A 131 9.01 2.45 -0.40
CA SER A 131 9.91 1.31 -0.34
C SER A 131 9.93 0.65 1.03
N GLU A 132 10.35 -0.61 1.05
CA GLU A 132 10.60 -1.39 2.26
C GLU A 132 12.09 -1.45 2.59
N ASP A 133 12.93 -1.43 1.57
CA ASP A 133 14.37 -1.45 1.69
C ASP A 133 15.03 -0.11 1.33
N VAL A 134 16.34 -0.07 1.50
CA VAL A 134 17.16 1.08 1.18
C VAL A 134 17.18 1.32 -0.33
N LEU A 135 16.82 2.54 -0.73
CA LEU A 135 16.87 2.96 -2.12
C LEU A 135 18.31 3.32 -2.55
N TYR A 136 18.49 3.43 -3.86
CA TYR A 136 19.68 4.03 -4.46
C TYR A 136 20.02 5.37 -3.78
N HIS A 137 21.22 5.46 -3.21
CA HIS A 137 21.64 6.54 -2.32
C HIS A 137 21.38 7.96 -2.87
N PRO A 138 21.72 8.29 -4.15
CA PRO A 138 21.38 9.59 -4.71
C PRO A 138 19.89 9.89 -4.75
N LEU A 139 19.04 8.88 -4.99
CA LEU A 139 17.59 9.01 -5.00
C LEU A 139 17.07 9.34 -3.60
N ALA A 140 17.61 8.70 -2.58
CA ALA A 140 17.25 8.97 -1.19
C ALA A 140 17.61 10.41 -0.76
N HIS A 141 18.72 10.97 -1.28
CA HIS A 141 19.16 12.33 -0.96
C HIS A 141 18.33 13.46 -1.61
N VAL A 142 17.65 13.19 -2.70
CA VAL A 142 16.78 14.18 -3.39
C VAL A 142 15.34 14.12 -2.97
N SER A 143 14.99 13.23 -2.03
CA SER A 143 13.63 13.04 -1.53
C SER A 143 13.53 13.39 -0.03
N TYR A 144 12.40 13.96 0.37
CA TYR A 144 12.07 14.12 1.78
C TYR A 144 11.58 12.79 2.34
N ARG A 145 12.27 12.25 3.34
CA ARG A 145 11.99 10.91 3.88
C ARG A 145 11.08 10.96 5.09
N ILE A 146 10.03 10.12 5.05
CA ILE A 146 9.20 9.76 6.20
C ILE A 146 9.43 8.27 6.49
N TRP A 147 9.70 7.96 7.74
CA TRP A 147 9.78 6.56 8.19
C TRP A 147 8.43 6.14 8.76
N ALA A 148 7.79 5.16 8.11
CA ALA A 148 6.57 4.55 8.60
C ALA A 148 6.95 3.34 9.47
N ASP A 149 6.95 3.55 10.77
CA ASP A 149 7.21 2.51 11.75
C ASP A 149 5.88 1.94 12.28
N ALA A 150 5.92 0.67 12.62
CA ALA A 150 4.83 0.01 13.33
C ALA A 150 4.97 0.08 14.85
N SER A 151 6.20 0.24 15.33
CA SER A 151 6.47 0.34 16.75
C SER A 151 5.89 1.64 17.30
N GLY A 152 4.64 1.64 17.69
CA GLY A 152 3.93 2.79 18.25
C GLY A 152 2.54 3.05 17.65
N GLY A 153 2.08 2.25 16.72
CA GLY A 153 0.68 2.27 16.31
C GLY A 153 -0.21 1.99 17.52
N ARG A 154 -1.06 2.94 17.89
CA ARG A 154 -2.06 2.71 18.93
C ARG A 154 -3.31 2.17 18.27
N PHE A 155 -3.92 1.15 18.88
CA PHE A 155 -5.23 0.68 18.45
C PHE A 155 -6.29 1.73 18.86
N ASP A 156 -6.76 2.50 17.89
CA ASP A 156 -7.72 3.59 18.07
C ASP A 156 -8.99 3.40 17.22
N TYR A 157 -9.20 2.18 16.71
CA TYR A 157 -10.37 1.86 15.90
C TYR A 157 -11.66 1.94 16.70
N ARG A 158 -12.68 2.51 16.06
CA ARG A 158 -14.04 2.61 16.61
C ARG A 158 -14.97 1.62 15.93
N PRO A 159 -15.93 1.03 16.66
CA PRO A 159 -16.89 0.09 16.10
C PRO A 159 -17.58 0.61 14.83
N GLU A 160 -17.96 1.88 14.85
CA GLU A 160 -18.73 2.53 13.77
C GLU A 160 -17.95 2.57 12.43
N GLU A 161 -16.62 2.61 12.47
CA GLU A 161 -15.75 2.60 11.28
C GLU A 161 -15.80 1.25 10.54
N PHE A 162 -16.19 0.21 11.25
CA PHE A 162 -16.31 -1.16 10.75
C PHE A 162 -17.75 -1.62 10.52
N GLY A 163 -18.73 -0.74 10.76
CA GLY A 163 -20.14 -1.03 10.59
C GLY A 163 -20.80 -1.70 11.79
N PHE A 164 -20.18 -1.63 12.98
CA PHE A 164 -20.69 -2.16 14.23
C PHE A 164 -21.36 -1.06 15.06
N GLY A 165 -22.32 -1.46 15.89
CA GLY A 165 -22.97 -0.57 16.86
C GLY A 165 -22.15 -0.35 18.13
N LEU A 166 -22.76 0.40 19.07
CA LEU A 166 -22.14 0.71 20.37
C LEU A 166 -21.96 -0.52 21.26
N ASP A 167 -22.74 -1.55 21.04
CA ASP A 167 -22.69 -2.86 21.69
C ASP A 167 -21.37 -3.62 21.44
N ALA A 168 -20.68 -3.33 20.32
CA ALA A 168 -19.37 -3.89 20.02
C ALA A 168 -18.19 -3.24 20.80
N ARG A 169 -18.43 -2.19 21.60
CA ARG A 169 -17.35 -1.46 22.30
C ARG A 169 -16.50 -2.34 23.20
N GLU A 170 -17.11 -3.28 23.90
CA GLU A 170 -16.37 -4.19 24.78
C GLU A 170 -15.45 -5.10 23.98
N MET A 171 -15.89 -5.61 22.86
CA MET A 171 -15.10 -6.42 21.94
C MET A 171 -13.90 -5.62 21.38
N PHE A 172 -14.13 -4.38 20.96
CA PHE A 172 -13.05 -3.51 20.46
C PHE A 172 -12.04 -3.15 21.57
N ALA A 173 -12.50 -2.93 22.81
CA ALA A 173 -11.61 -2.67 23.95
C ALA A 173 -10.76 -3.91 24.30
N ALA A 174 -11.32 -5.10 24.22
CA ALA A 174 -10.56 -6.34 24.44
C ALA A 174 -9.51 -6.57 23.36
N PHE A 175 -9.83 -6.32 22.09
CA PHE A 175 -8.84 -6.35 21.01
C PHE A 175 -7.76 -5.27 21.17
N ALA A 176 -8.13 -4.05 21.61
CA ALA A 176 -7.17 -2.99 21.90
C ALA A 176 -6.12 -3.42 22.94
N ALA A 177 -6.58 -3.98 24.06
CA ALA A 177 -5.69 -4.48 25.10
C ALA A 177 -4.78 -5.60 24.63
N LEU A 178 -5.32 -6.52 23.82
CA LEU A 178 -4.55 -7.62 23.25
C LEU A 178 -3.46 -7.14 22.28
N PHE A 179 -3.78 -6.22 21.36
CA PHE A 179 -2.82 -5.70 20.40
C PHE A 179 -1.78 -4.77 21.04
N ASP A 180 -2.15 -4.04 22.09
CA ASP A 180 -1.19 -3.25 22.88
C ASP A 180 -0.16 -4.17 23.55
N ALA A 181 -0.60 -5.27 24.16
CA ALA A 181 0.29 -6.26 24.77
C ALA A 181 1.11 -7.06 23.74
N LEU A 182 0.56 -7.27 22.54
CA LEU A 182 1.25 -7.91 21.43
C LEU A 182 2.32 -7.01 20.80
N GLY A 183 2.23 -5.69 21.02
CA GLY A 183 3.13 -4.70 20.42
C GLY A 183 2.95 -4.55 18.92
N SER A 184 1.85 -5.02 18.36
CA SER A 184 1.54 -4.98 16.93
C SER A 184 0.07 -4.65 16.72
N VAL A 185 -0.20 -3.63 15.91
CA VAL A 185 -1.56 -3.17 15.60
C VAL A 185 -1.91 -3.54 14.16
N PRO A 186 -3.02 -4.26 13.93
CA PRO A 186 -3.46 -4.59 12.58
C PRO A 186 -3.78 -3.34 11.77
N THR A 187 -3.63 -3.39 10.47
CA THR A 187 -4.19 -2.39 9.56
C THR A 187 -5.72 -2.46 9.57
N SER A 188 -6.38 -1.41 9.13
CA SER A 188 -7.86 -1.39 9.03
C SER A 188 -8.41 -2.53 8.16
N SER A 189 -7.68 -2.90 7.09
CA SER A 189 -8.04 -4.01 6.22
C SER A 189 -7.85 -5.37 6.92
N GLU A 190 -6.71 -5.57 7.58
CA GLU A 190 -6.43 -6.78 8.35
C GLU A 190 -7.43 -6.94 9.49
N PHE A 191 -7.69 -5.86 10.23
CA PHE A 191 -8.64 -5.91 11.35
C PHE A 191 -10.06 -6.19 10.89
N ARG A 192 -10.49 -5.65 9.75
CA ARG A 192 -11.81 -5.98 9.17
C ARG A 192 -11.93 -7.47 8.84
N LYS A 193 -10.91 -8.06 8.22
CA LYS A 193 -10.88 -9.49 7.89
C LYS A 193 -10.84 -10.34 9.15
N LEU A 194 -10.02 -9.94 10.12
CA LEU A 194 -9.92 -10.60 11.41
C LEU A 194 -11.26 -10.59 12.15
N LEU A 195 -11.98 -9.45 12.19
CA LEU A 195 -13.29 -9.35 12.83
C LEU A 195 -14.30 -10.30 12.18
N ILE A 196 -14.37 -10.32 10.84
CA ILE A 196 -15.28 -11.21 10.11
C ILE A 196 -14.98 -12.68 10.45
N ASP A 197 -13.71 -13.07 10.43
CA ASP A 197 -13.28 -14.44 10.71
C ASP A 197 -13.47 -14.80 12.19
N ALA A 198 -13.12 -13.90 13.11
CA ALA A 198 -13.28 -14.11 14.54
C ALA A 198 -14.76 -14.28 14.91
N LEU A 199 -15.66 -13.46 14.40
CA LEU A 199 -17.10 -13.57 14.63
C LEU A 199 -17.67 -14.87 14.05
N ALA A 200 -17.18 -15.30 12.89
CA ALA A 200 -17.66 -16.53 12.27
C ALA A 200 -17.11 -17.79 12.96
N ASN A 201 -15.82 -17.81 13.32
CA ASN A 201 -15.10 -19.04 13.62
C ASN A 201 -14.44 -19.09 15.01
N ALA A 202 -14.10 -17.96 15.65
CA ALA A 202 -13.37 -17.97 16.91
C ALA A 202 -14.32 -18.26 18.09
N ARG A 203 -14.25 -19.51 18.61
CA ARG A 203 -14.99 -19.95 19.81
C ARG A 203 -14.07 -20.28 20.96
N THR A 204 -12.79 -20.47 20.69
CA THR A 204 -11.74 -20.81 21.65
C THR A 204 -10.54 -19.88 21.50
N GLU A 205 -9.68 -19.83 22.51
CA GLU A 205 -8.44 -19.05 22.48
C GLU A 205 -7.54 -19.46 21.31
N GLU A 206 -7.45 -20.75 21.04
CA GLU A 206 -6.65 -21.28 19.94
C GLU A 206 -7.18 -20.80 18.57
N HIS A 207 -8.49 -20.82 18.38
CA HIS A 207 -9.11 -20.31 17.16
C HIS A 207 -8.79 -18.83 16.97
N LEU A 208 -8.92 -17.99 18.01
CA LEU A 208 -8.65 -16.56 17.91
C LEU A 208 -7.17 -16.29 17.59
N ARG A 209 -6.23 -17.04 18.22
CA ARG A 209 -4.80 -16.94 17.89
C ARG A 209 -4.53 -17.28 16.43
N HIS A 210 -5.19 -18.30 15.88
CA HIS A 210 -5.06 -18.65 14.47
C HIS A 210 -5.67 -17.60 13.55
N CYS A 211 -6.82 -17.01 13.88
CA CYS A 211 -7.37 -15.89 13.13
C CYS A 211 -6.42 -14.68 13.11
N ILE A 212 -5.86 -14.31 14.27
CA ILE A 212 -4.90 -13.20 14.36
C ILE A 212 -3.67 -13.49 13.49
N PHE A 213 -3.08 -14.66 13.63
CA PHE A 213 -1.89 -15.06 12.86
C PHE A 213 -2.17 -15.12 11.35
N GLY A 214 -3.37 -15.56 10.96
CA GLY A 214 -3.75 -15.69 9.55
C GLY A 214 -4.02 -14.36 8.85
N TRP A 215 -4.43 -13.32 9.57
CA TRP A 215 -4.83 -12.04 8.98
C TRP A 215 -3.85 -10.89 9.21
N MET A 216 -2.93 -11.03 10.15
CA MET A 216 -1.92 -10.01 10.45
C MET A 216 -0.55 -10.45 9.94
N GLU A 217 0.04 -9.65 9.07
CA GLU A 217 1.30 -10.01 8.39
C GLU A 217 2.52 -9.99 9.31
N GLN A 218 2.54 -9.16 10.35
CA GLN A 218 3.72 -8.95 11.18
C GLN A 218 3.47 -9.28 12.65
N VAL A 219 2.99 -10.49 12.90
CA VAL A 219 2.81 -10.99 14.26
C VAL A 219 3.88 -12.03 14.58
N ASP A 220 4.62 -11.80 15.65
CA ASP A 220 5.50 -12.84 16.18
C ASP A 220 4.65 -13.99 16.72
N ARG A 221 4.71 -15.12 16.01
CA ARG A 221 3.97 -16.34 16.37
C ARG A 221 4.32 -16.82 17.76
N ALA A 222 5.60 -16.79 18.13
CA ALA A 222 6.05 -17.29 19.44
C ALA A 222 5.46 -16.41 20.56
N HIS A 223 5.45 -15.11 20.38
CA HIS A 223 4.84 -14.17 21.32
C HIS A 223 3.32 -14.33 21.39
N LEU A 224 2.62 -14.38 20.23
CA LEU A 224 1.17 -14.56 20.17
C LEU A 224 0.70 -15.83 20.89
N PHE A 225 1.46 -16.95 20.76
CA PHE A 225 1.13 -18.23 21.39
C PHE A 225 1.73 -18.39 22.80
N SER A 226 2.36 -17.36 23.35
CA SER A 226 2.93 -17.40 24.69
C SER A 226 1.86 -17.47 25.78
N PRO A 227 2.14 -18.09 26.93
CA PRO A 227 1.26 -18.10 28.08
C PRO A 227 0.96 -16.70 28.64
N ALA A 228 1.85 -15.72 28.42
CA ALA A 228 1.68 -14.36 28.90
C ALA A 228 0.46 -13.64 28.30
N LEU A 229 0.09 -13.95 27.06
CA LEU A 229 -1.06 -13.36 26.39
C LEU A 229 -2.38 -14.13 26.62
N THR A 230 -2.32 -15.32 27.26
CA THR A 230 -3.53 -16.15 27.48
C THR A 230 -4.69 -15.39 28.15
N PRO A 231 -4.49 -14.57 29.20
CA PRO A 231 -5.60 -13.85 29.82
C PRO A 231 -6.29 -12.86 28.86
N LEU A 232 -5.50 -12.14 28.04
CA LEU A 232 -6.02 -11.15 27.08
C LEU A 232 -6.71 -11.81 25.88
N VAL A 233 -6.15 -12.93 25.41
CA VAL A 233 -6.80 -13.74 24.37
C VAL A 233 -8.12 -14.31 24.88
N HIS A 234 -8.15 -14.79 26.12
CA HIS A 234 -9.38 -15.28 26.76
C HIS A 234 -10.46 -14.18 26.82
N GLU A 235 -10.07 -12.99 27.29
CA GLU A 235 -10.99 -11.83 27.38
C GLU A 235 -11.54 -11.44 26.00
N ALA A 236 -10.69 -11.43 24.98
CA ALA A 236 -11.11 -11.13 23.61
C ALA A 236 -12.10 -12.19 23.06
N VAL A 237 -11.85 -13.48 23.30
CA VAL A 237 -12.79 -14.56 22.93
C VAL A 237 -14.12 -14.41 23.65
N MET A 238 -14.10 -14.11 24.95
CA MET A 238 -15.32 -13.90 25.71
C MET A 238 -16.12 -12.70 25.21
N ALA A 239 -15.44 -11.61 24.83
CA ALA A 239 -16.08 -10.43 24.26
C ALA A 239 -16.69 -10.72 22.87
N VAL A 240 -15.99 -11.47 22.01
CA VAL A 240 -16.52 -11.94 20.71
C VAL A 240 -17.76 -12.82 20.90
N ASN A 241 -17.71 -13.78 21.83
CA ASN A 241 -18.82 -14.69 22.10
C ASN A 241 -20.04 -13.96 22.70
N ARG A 242 -19.81 -12.96 23.57
CA ARG A 242 -20.90 -12.13 24.11
C ARG A 242 -21.58 -11.31 23.02
N TYR A 243 -20.77 -10.66 22.17
CA TYR A 243 -21.32 -9.89 21.05
C TYR A 243 -22.16 -10.78 20.13
N HIS A 244 -21.67 -11.96 19.77
CA HIS A 244 -22.38 -12.93 18.95
C HIS A 244 -23.67 -13.45 19.61
N GLY A 245 -23.69 -13.61 20.94
CA GLY A 245 -24.87 -14.03 21.70
C GLY A 245 -25.96 -12.96 21.80
N MET A 246 -25.58 -11.66 21.71
CA MET A 246 -26.59 -10.58 21.72
C MET A 246 -27.35 -10.50 20.39
N ASP A 247 -26.70 -10.75 19.25
CA ASP A 247 -27.38 -10.79 17.94
C ASP A 247 -28.47 -11.87 17.83
N HIS A 248 -28.43 -12.90 18.69
CA HIS A 248 -29.43 -13.98 18.72
C HIS A 248 -30.60 -13.71 19.63
N ILE A 249 -30.58 -12.65 20.44
CA ILE A 249 -31.63 -12.35 21.43
C ILE A 249 -32.69 -11.35 20.91
N GLU A 250 -32.40 -10.63 19.85
CA GLU A 250 -33.34 -9.65 19.26
C GLU A 250 -34.39 -10.24 18.29
N ILE A 251 -34.49 -11.55 18.16
CA ILE A 251 -35.54 -12.22 17.38
C ILE A 251 -36.41 -13.04 18.33
N GLY A 252 -37.20 -12.35 19.12
CA GLY A 252 -38.22 -12.91 19.97
C GLY A 252 -39.45 -11.99 19.98
#